data_0984160703eb9057063ffdb5a439ba29
#
_entry.id   0984160703eb9057063ffdb5a439ba29
#
_cell.length_a   1.000
_cell.length_b   1.000
_cell.length_c   1.000
_cell.angle_alpha   90.00
_cell.angle_beta   90.00
_cell.angle_gamma   90.00
#
_symmetry.space_group_name_H-M   'P 1'
#
loop_
_entity.id
_entity.type
_entity.pdbx_description
1 polymer ?
#
loop_
_entity_poly.entity_id
_entity_poly.type
_entity_poly.pdbx_seq_one_letter_code
_entity_poly.pdbx_strand_id
1 'polypeptide(L)'
;MLKVVGTMFFKDGKLLIDKPRKRPTFQMIGGSVEEGETTLEAAIRECHEELGDKAIFDESKIIPVMDFEEIATSDPTKKIHMHIFKYDGELEGELTTSSEIESFMWFGQNDDVNLLSNTLKNEILPYCIENKLIYNKTR
;
A
#
# COMPACT_ATOMS: atom_id res chain seq x y z
N MET A 1 5.58 11.12 -16.99
CA MET A 1 5.59 9.89 -16.16
C MET A 1 4.56 10.01 -15.06
N LEU A 2 3.73 9.00 -14.88
CA LEU A 2 2.72 8.97 -13.83
C LEU A 2 3.39 8.72 -12.48
N LYS A 3 3.08 9.54 -11.49
CA LYS A 3 3.55 9.35 -10.11
C LYS A 3 2.45 8.69 -9.29
N VAL A 4 2.81 7.63 -8.58
CA VAL A 4 1.90 6.86 -7.74
C VAL A 4 2.53 6.69 -6.36
N VAL A 5 1.72 6.73 -5.33
CA VAL A 5 2.18 6.55 -3.95
C VAL A 5 1.56 5.29 -3.35
N GLY A 6 2.29 4.68 -2.44
CA GLY A 6 1.79 3.57 -1.63
C GLY A 6 2.31 3.69 -0.22
N THR A 7 1.48 3.36 0.76
CA THR A 7 1.86 3.42 2.17
C THR A 7 1.71 2.05 2.81
N MET A 8 2.76 1.63 3.52
CA MET A 8 2.78 0.34 4.20
C MET A 8 2.39 0.51 5.67
N PHE A 9 1.38 -0.26 6.07
CA PHE A 9 0.97 -0.40 7.47
C PHE A 9 1.19 -1.85 7.88
N PHE A 10 1.80 -2.06 9.03
CA PHE A 10 2.12 -3.41 9.50
C PHE A 10 1.46 -3.72 10.84
N LYS A 11 1.11 -4.99 11.03
CA LYS A 11 0.59 -5.50 12.29
C LYS A 11 0.91 -6.99 12.39
N ASP A 12 1.55 -7.38 13.47
CA ASP A 12 1.89 -8.79 13.74
C ASP A 12 2.65 -9.47 12.58
N GLY A 13 3.57 -8.76 11.95
CA GLY A 13 4.35 -9.29 10.84
C GLY A 13 3.60 -9.40 9.53
N LYS A 14 2.50 -8.67 9.39
CA LYS A 14 1.67 -8.67 8.19
C LYS A 14 1.48 -7.27 7.65
N LEU A 15 1.32 -7.17 6.33
CA LEU A 15 1.14 -5.92 5.59
C LEU A 15 -0.33 -5.71 5.25
N LEU A 16 -0.83 -4.50 5.51
CA LEU A 16 -2.19 -4.13 5.12
C LEU A 16 -2.26 -3.87 3.62
N ILE A 17 -3.19 -4.54 2.96
CA ILE A 17 -3.48 -4.35 1.54
C ILE A 17 -4.99 -4.26 1.34
N ASP A 18 -5.42 -3.67 0.23
CA ASP A 18 -6.83 -3.60 -0.10
C ASP A 18 -7.11 -4.13 -1.50
N LYS A 19 -8.36 -4.51 -1.72
CA LYS A 19 -8.82 -4.97 -3.02
C LYS A 19 -9.83 -3.98 -3.59
N PRO A 20 -9.45 -3.27 -4.67
CA PRO A 20 -10.39 -2.42 -5.39
C PRO A 20 -11.48 -3.27 -6.05
N ARG A 21 -12.71 -2.78 -6.10
CA ARG A 21 -13.83 -3.52 -6.69
C ARG A 21 -13.61 -3.83 -8.18
N LYS A 22 -12.89 -2.96 -8.89
CA LYS A 22 -12.64 -3.09 -10.33
C LYS A 22 -11.37 -3.83 -10.67
N ARG A 23 -10.64 -4.34 -9.68
CA ARG A 23 -9.37 -5.04 -9.90
C ARG A 23 -9.46 -6.47 -9.38
N PRO A 24 -8.77 -7.43 -10.05
CA PRO A 24 -8.79 -8.83 -9.60
C PRO A 24 -7.87 -9.12 -8.44
N THR A 25 -6.93 -8.21 -8.13
CA THR A 25 -5.90 -8.45 -7.12
C THR A 25 -5.90 -7.36 -6.05
N PHE A 26 -5.27 -7.69 -4.92
CA PHE A 26 -5.03 -6.73 -3.85
C PHE A 26 -3.90 -5.77 -4.25
N GLN A 27 -4.01 -4.54 -3.79
CA GLN A 27 -3.10 -3.44 -4.08
C GLN A 27 -2.58 -2.84 -2.78
N MET A 28 -1.54 -2.02 -2.88
CA MET A 28 -1.10 -1.19 -1.75
C MET A 28 -2.16 -0.14 -1.42
N ILE A 29 -2.14 0.32 -0.18
CA ILE A 29 -2.91 1.51 0.21
C ILE A 29 -2.24 2.70 -0.50
N GLY A 30 -2.89 3.28 -1.49
CA GLY A 30 -2.30 4.36 -2.27
C GLY A 30 -3.06 4.68 -3.54
N GLY A 31 -2.45 5.48 -4.38
CA GLY A 31 -3.02 5.91 -5.65
C GLY A 31 -2.18 6.96 -6.34
N SER A 32 -2.75 7.61 -7.33
CA SER A 32 -2.05 8.59 -8.15
C SER A 32 -1.86 9.92 -7.43
N VAL A 33 -0.71 10.55 -7.66
CA VAL A 33 -0.44 11.91 -7.19
C VAL A 33 -1.20 12.89 -8.10
N GLU A 34 -1.94 13.79 -7.50
CA GLU A 34 -2.70 14.81 -8.23
C GLU A 34 -1.82 16.03 -8.51
N GLU A 35 -2.21 16.82 -9.51
CA GLU A 35 -1.49 18.02 -9.88
C GLU A 35 -1.44 18.99 -8.69
N GLY A 36 -0.24 19.52 -8.43
CA GLY A 36 -0.02 20.44 -7.32
C GLY A 36 0.22 19.78 -5.96
N GLU A 37 0.10 18.45 -5.88
CA GLU A 37 0.39 17.70 -4.66
C GLU A 37 1.84 17.26 -4.61
N THR A 38 2.43 17.25 -3.40
CA THR A 38 3.67 16.52 -3.18
C THR A 38 3.34 15.03 -3.03
N THR A 39 4.34 14.17 -3.13
CA THR A 39 4.13 12.73 -2.94
C THR A 39 3.65 12.42 -1.52
N LEU A 40 4.17 13.12 -0.52
CA LEU A 40 3.72 12.95 0.86
C LEU A 40 2.26 13.37 1.04
N GLU A 41 1.87 14.51 0.47
CA GLU A 41 0.48 14.95 0.52
C GLU A 41 -0.45 13.94 -0.12
N ALA A 42 -0.06 13.37 -1.27
CA ALA A 42 -0.82 12.34 -1.95
C ALA A 42 -0.95 11.08 -1.08
N ALA A 43 0.16 10.66 -0.44
CA ALA A 43 0.15 9.48 0.44
C ALA A 43 -0.83 9.68 1.59
N ILE A 44 -0.81 10.83 2.24
CA ILE A 44 -1.72 11.14 3.35
C ILE A 44 -3.17 11.14 2.88
N ARG A 45 -3.45 11.82 1.77
CA ARG A 45 -4.81 11.88 1.21
C ARG A 45 -5.33 10.49 0.86
N GLU A 46 -4.53 9.67 0.19
CA GLU A 46 -4.93 8.32 -0.18
C GLU A 46 -5.19 7.43 1.05
N CYS A 47 -4.41 7.59 2.11
CA CYS A 47 -4.66 6.87 3.35
C CYS A 47 -6.03 7.20 3.93
N HIS A 48 -6.40 8.49 3.97
CA HIS A 48 -7.71 8.89 4.44
C HIS A 48 -8.83 8.36 3.57
N GLU A 49 -8.66 8.43 2.25
CA GLU A 49 -9.69 7.97 1.31
C GLU A 49 -9.90 6.47 1.36
N GLU A 50 -8.81 5.69 1.41
CA GLU A 50 -8.91 4.24 1.31
C GLU A 50 -9.22 3.54 2.64
N LEU A 51 -8.67 4.04 3.75
CA LEU A 51 -8.89 3.41 5.06
C LEU A 51 -10.23 3.75 5.69
N GLY A 52 -10.83 4.86 5.27
CA GLY A 52 -12.12 5.30 5.78
C GLY A 52 -12.02 6.19 7.01
N ASP A 53 -13.15 6.78 7.39
CA ASP A 53 -13.21 7.82 8.44
C ASP A 53 -12.95 7.31 9.85
N LYS A 54 -13.13 6.00 10.07
CA LYS A 54 -12.97 5.40 11.41
C LYS A 54 -11.56 4.91 11.68
N ALA A 55 -10.68 4.93 10.68
CA ALA A 55 -9.27 4.59 10.87
C ALA A 55 -8.56 5.77 11.54
N ILE A 56 -7.70 5.46 12.50
CA ILE A 56 -6.98 6.47 13.28
C ILE A 56 -5.50 6.28 13.08
N PHE A 57 -4.83 7.29 12.52
CA PHE A 57 -3.38 7.29 12.33
C PHE A 57 -2.85 8.72 12.42
N ASP A 58 -1.59 8.84 12.79
CA ASP A 58 -0.88 10.11 12.92
C ASP A 58 -0.15 10.39 11.61
N GLU A 59 -0.59 11.41 10.87
CA GLU A 59 -0.01 11.76 9.57
C GLU A 59 1.49 12.03 9.64
N SER A 60 1.99 12.54 10.76
CA SER A 60 3.42 12.84 10.94
C SER A 60 4.28 11.57 10.99
N LYS A 61 3.68 10.41 11.15
CA LYS A 61 4.38 9.12 11.19
C LYS A 61 4.41 8.40 9.84
N ILE A 62 3.91 9.03 8.79
CA ILE A 62 4.03 8.52 7.43
C ILE A 62 5.36 9.01 6.87
N ILE A 63 6.31 8.11 6.69
CA ILE A 63 7.69 8.44 6.33
C ILE A 63 8.09 7.79 5.00
N PRO A 64 8.92 8.48 4.19
CA PRO A 64 9.37 7.91 2.91
C PRO A 64 10.35 6.77 3.14
N VAL A 65 10.25 5.73 2.31
CA VAL A 65 11.07 4.52 2.40
C VAL A 65 11.92 4.35 1.16
N MET A 66 11.28 4.36 -0.02
CA MET A 66 11.97 4.12 -1.28
C MET A 66 11.11 4.61 -2.44
N ASP A 67 11.72 4.66 -3.60
CA ASP A 67 10.99 4.91 -4.84
C ASP A 67 11.62 4.07 -5.95
N PHE A 68 10.84 3.74 -6.95
CA PHE A 68 11.30 2.98 -8.10
C PHE A 68 10.38 3.21 -9.30
N GLU A 69 10.88 2.90 -10.48
CA GLU A 69 10.09 2.97 -11.71
C GLU A 69 9.66 1.58 -12.14
N GLU A 70 8.46 1.50 -12.70
CA GLU A 70 7.97 0.27 -13.30
C GLU A 70 7.11 0.59 -14.52
N ILE A 71 6.87 -0.44 -15.34
CA ILE A 71 6.02 -0.30 -16.52
C ILE A 71 4.59 -0.60 -16.11
N ALA A 72 3.65 0.25 -16.52
CA ALA A 72 2.23 0.05 -16.21
C ALA A 72 1.74 -1.26 -16.83
N THR A 73 1.04 -2.08 -16.04
CA THR A 73 0.51 -3.37 -16.49
C THR A 73 -0.51 -3.19 -17.62
N SER A 74 -1.30 -2.12 -17.54
CA SER A 74 -2.36 -1.84 -18.51
C SER A 74 -1.85 -1.23 -19.80
N ASP A 75 -0.66 -0.64 -19.80
CA ASP A 75 -0.09 0.02 -20.98
C ASP A 75 1.44 -0.03 -20.93
N PRO A 76 2.08 -0.97 -21.69
CA PRO A 76 3.53 -1.13 -21.66
C PRO A 76 4.33 0.09 -22.14
N THR A 77 3.66 1.07 -22.77
CA THR A 77 4.32 2.31 -23.21
C THR A 77 4.44 3.34 -22.09
N LYS A 78 3.75 3.12 -20.97
CA LYS A 78 3.73 4.07 -19.85
C LYS A 78 4.57 3.58 -18.70
N LYS A 79 5.39 4.47 -18.17
CA LYS A 79 6.18 4.24 -16.96
C LYS A 79 5.47 4.88 -15.78
N ILE A 80 5.57 4.20 -14.64
CA ILE A 80 5.06 4.67 -13.37
C ILE A 80 6.23 4.87 -12.43
N HIS A 81 6.27 6.02 -11.75
CA HIS A 81 7.22 6.25 -10.67
C HIS A 81 6.48 6.04 -9.36
N MET A 82 6.83 4.94 -8.67
CA MET A 82 6.24 4.58 -7.38
C MET A 82 7.02 5.21 -6.25
N HIS A 83 6.33 5.88 -5.34
CA HIS A 83 6.90 6.44 -4.12
C HIS A 83 6.28 5.70 -2.94
N ILE A 84 7.12 5.01 -2.18
CA ILE A 84 6.67 4.12 -1.10
C ILE A 84 6.96 4.76 0.25
N PHE A 85 5.91 4.81 1.08
CA PHE A 85 5.94 5.31 2.44
C PHE A 85 5.64 4.18 3.42
N LYS A 86 5.99 4.40 4.66
CA LYS A 86 5.69 3.47 5.76
C LYS A 86 5.09 4.25 6.90
N TYR A 87 4.06 3.70 7.52
CA TYR A 87 3.53 4.23 8.76
C TYR A 87 4.38 3.72 9.92
N ASP A 88 4.99 4.64 10.66
CA ASP A 88 5.86 4.31 11.78
C ASP A 88 5.05 4.26 13.08
N GLY A 89 4.15 3.29 13.17
CA GLY A 89 3.27 3.10 14.29
C GLY A 89 2.27 2.00 14.01
N GLU A 90 1.29 1.85 14.88
CA GLU A 90 0.18 0.92 14.69
C GLU A 90 -1.07 1.68 14.29
N LEU A 91 -1.74 1.18 13.26
CA LEU A 91 -3.03 1.70 12.83
C LEU A 91 -4.08 1.34 13.87
N GLU A 92 -4.85 2.32 14.28
CA GLU A 92 -5.93 2.16 15.25
C GLU A 92 -7.29 2.42 14.60
N GLY A 93 -8.37 2.15 15.35
CA GLY A 93 -9.72 2.35 14.85
C GLY A 93 -10.16 1.20 13.94
N GLU A 94 -11.04 1.51 13.01
CA GLU A 94 -11.65 0.52 12.13
C GLU A 94 -11.43 0.85 10.67
N LEU A 95 -11.20 -0.18 9.86
CA LEU A 95 -11.15 -0.07 8.41
C LEU A 95 -12.58 -0.10 7.87
N THR A 96 -12.88 0.78 6.91
CA THR A 96 -14.21 0.86 6.33
C THR A 96 -14.14 0.70 4.83
N THR A 97 -14.87 -0.27 4.28
CA THR A 97 -14.98 -0.46 2.84
C THR A 97 -15.76 0.70 2.21
N SER A 98 -15.66 0.86 0.92
CA SER A 98 -16.25 1.97 0.19
C SER A 98 -16.78 1.53 -1.16
N SER A 99 -17.27 2.49 -1.96
CA SER A 99 -17.66 2.21 -3.34
C SER A 99 -16.48 1.76 -4.21
N GLU A 100 -15.25 2.10 -3.82
CA GLU A 100 -14.04 1.74 -4.58
C GLU A 100 -13.32 0.54 -3.98
N ILE A 101 -13.34 0.38 -2.66
CA ILE A 101 -12.61 -0.67 -1.94
C ILE A 101 -13.57 -1.76 -1.46
N GLU A 102 -13.37 -2.96 -1.98
CA GLU A 102 -14.20 -4.12 -1.67
C GLU A 102 -13.86 -4.75 -0.33
N SER A 103 -12.56 -4.89 -0.04
CA SER A 103 -12.10 -5.59 1.17
C SER A 103 -10.67 -5.20 1.52
N PHE A 104 -10.30 -5.51 2.76
CA PHE A 104 -8.95 -5.36 3.29
C PHE A 104 -8.41 -6.71 3.72
N MET A 105 -7.09 -6.84 3.73
CA MET A 105 -6.42 -8.04 4.18
C MET A 105 -5.09 -7.67 4.84
N TRP A 106 -4.76 -8.36 5.91
CA TRP A 106 -3.41 -8.33 6.50
C TRP A 106 -2.65 -9.51 5.91
N PHE A 107 -1.77 -9.22 4.96
CA PHE A 107 -1.04 -10.23 4.20
C PHE A 107 0.21 -10.68 4.94
N GLY A 108 0.30 -11.98 5.19
CA GLY A 108 1.43 -12.61 5.87
C GLY A 108 2.28 -13.45 4.93
N GLN A 109 3.43 -13.90 5.43
CA GLN A 109 4.43 -14.62 4.65
C GLN A 109 3.90 -15.91 4.00
N ASN A 110 2.92 -16.56 4.61
CA ASN A 110 2.38 -17.83 4.12
C ASN A 110 1.10 -17.69 3.30
N ASP A 111 0.64 -16.45 3.07
CA ASP A 111 -0.55 -16.22 2.27
C ASP A 111 -0.25 -16.35 0.77
N ASP A 112 -1.29 -16.55 -0.02
CA ASP A 112 -1.17 -16.81 -1.46
C ASP A 112 -0.72 -15.56 -2.24
N VAL A 113 0.48 -15.61 -2.80
CA VAL A 113 1.04 -14.49 -3.58
C VAL A 113 0.24 -14.20 -4.84
N ASN A 114 -0.58 -15.14 -5.31
CA ASN A 114 -1.42 -14.91 -6.48
C ASN A 114 -2.57 -13.94 -6.20
N LEU A 115 -2.82 -13.61 -4.93
CA LEU A 115 -3.79 -12.58 -4.55
C LEU A 115 -3.25 -11.17 -4.81
N LEU A 116 -1.96 -11.02 -5.01
CA LEU A 116 -1.26 -9.74 -5.03
C LEU A 116 -1.11 -9.18 -6.45
N SER A 117 -1.16 -7.86 -6.55
CA SER A 117 -0.75 -7.16 -7.77
C SER A 117 0.73 -7.41 -8.06
N ASN A 118 1.14 -7.13 -9.30
CA ASN A 118 2.54 -7.32 -9.69
C ASN A 118 3.49 -6.45 -8.85
N THR A 119 3.11 -5.22 -8.54
CA THR A 119 3.90 -4.33 -7.70
C THR A 119 4.12 -4.93 -6.31
N LEU A 120 3.05 -5.41 -5.68
CA LEU A 120 3.16 -6.05 -4.36
C LEU A 120 4.03 -7.29 -4.42
N LYS A 121 3.78 -8.16 -5.38
CA LYS A 121 4.47 -9.45 -5.49
C LYS A 121 5.95 -9.30 -5.81
N ASN A 122 6.28 -8.42 -6.75
CA ASN A 122 7.63 -8.33 -7.31
C ASN A 122 8.54 -7.32 -6.60
N GLU A 123 7.98 -6.26 -6.01
CA GLU A 123 8.77 -5.19 -5.41
C GLU A 123 8.59 -5.09 -3.91
N ILE A 124 7.34 -5.04 -3.44
CA ILE A 124 7.05 -4.74 -2.04
C ILE A 124 7.25 -5.95 -1.13
N LEU A 125 6.69 -7.09 -1.50
CA LEU A 125 6.80 -8.31 -0.68
C LEU A 125 8.26 -8.74 -0.46
N PRO A 126 9.11 -8.81 -1.51
CA PRO A 126 10.52 -9.14 -1.29
C PRO A 126 11.23 -8.18 -0.35
N TYR A 127 10.98 -6.87 -0.52
CA TYR A 127 11.55 -5.84 0.37
C TYR A 127 11.11 -6.07 1.81
N CYS A 128 9.81 -6.31 2.04
CA CYS A 128 9.27 -6.49 3.37
C CYS A 128 9.82 -7.74 4.07
N ILE A 129 10.00 -8.83 3.33
CA ILE A 129 10.55 -10.06 3.88
C ILE A 129 12.03 -9.87 4.22
N GLU A 130 12.81 -9.30 3.30
CA GLU A 130 14.23 -9.04 3.50
C GLU A 130 14.49 -8.13 4.69
N ASN A 131 13.65 -7.14 4.90
CA ASN A 131 13.79 -6.18 6.00
C ASN A 131 13.02 -6.60 7.27
N LYS A 132 12.50 -7.83 7.29
CA LYS A 132 11.81 -8.41 8.46
C LYS A 132 10.59 -7.61 8.91
N LEU A 133 9.92 -6.99 7.95
CA LEU A 133 8.66 -6.28 8.18
C LEU A 133 7.47 -7.24 8.06
N ILE A 134 7.61 -8.23 7.18
CA ILE A 134 6.68 -9.36 7.09
C ILE A 134 7.45 -10.59 7.57
N TYR A 135 6.93 -11.26 8.57
CA TYR A 135 7.58 -12.40 9.19
C TYR A 135 6.56 -13.31 9.88
N ASN A 136 6.96 -14.56 10.08
CA ASN A 136 6.14 -15.49 10.86
C ASN A 136 6.37 -15.21 12.34
N LYS A 137 5.27 -14.92 13.05
CA LYS A 137 5.34 -14.69 14.49
C LYS A 137 5.70 -15.99 15.20
N THR A 138 6.82 -15.99 15.90
CA THR A 138 7.25 -17.15 16.68
C THR A 138 6.74 -17.08 18.10
N ARG A 139 6.62 -18.24 18.72
CA ARG A 139 6.17 -18.36 20.11
C ARG A 139 7.30 -18.11 21.09
#